data_094bdf6df4aba117ccaa4fbb063fa36f
#
_entry.id   094bdf6df4aba117ccaa4fbb063fa36f
#
_cell.length_a   1.000
_cell.length_b   1.000
_cell.length_c   1.000
_cell.angle_alpha   90.00
_cell.angle_beta   90.00
_cell.angle_gamma   90.00
#
_symmetry.space_group_name_H-M   'P 1'
#
loop_
_entity.id
_entity.type
_entity.pdbx_description
1 polymer ?
#
loop_
_entity_poly.entity_id
_entity_poly.type
_entity_poly.pdbx_seq_one_letter_code
_entity_poly.pdbx_strand_id
1 'polypeptide(L)'
;MATKRDTSRDGFKNKLETFALTKFKPIWEFIQSNPGLARNVNKTIINNAINKIPARPYPFSTMSPYTSWESLNDRTYSGLHLPPTDWKPLTNAPYMGMDLSPADKFEKNLPAVEDLAVLYRKAGETKYSPKSTLIFPYFVQWFTDSFLRSDRQNHIKNTSNHQIDLCNVYGLNSKITHMLRSHQGGKLKSQIINGEEYPPFFYDEEGKPKEEFKGMPHVVTNEFVPKSYDFPLEKKRTLFAMGVELERVNVQIGYVMLNVLCLREHNRVCDLLAKNYPTWDDERLFQTARNVVMAEFLKIVLEDYINHITPYHFQFFTDPLAFTNEKWYRPNWMAVEFTLVYRWHSMLPDKLIHDGKEMPMPASMWNNDMIINKGLGAIFEESCSQPAAQLSFFNTPEFLLPTEIASIRLGREAKLRSYNDYRELCKYPRVTDFDQISSNEKVQSELKRLYGHVDNIELYVGLYAEDLRPNSALPPLVGRLIGIDAFSQAFTNPLLAENVFNPETFSPVGWEEVMNTKTLSQVLHRNVPPGKTYRVSFYREDWQPT
;
A
#
# COMPACT_ATOMS: atom_id res chain seq x y z
N MET A 1 -18.58 -26.13 14.46
CA MET A 1 -17.66 -27.28 14.38
C MET A 1 -16.40 -26.83 13.66
N ALA A 2 -15.31 -26.61 14.39
CA ALA A 2 -14.02 -26.30 13.79
C ALA A 2 -13.50 -27.59 13.12
N THR A 3 -13.47 -27.58 11.81
CA THR A 3 -13.15 -28.75 11.00
C THR A 3 -11.68 -29.14 11.12
N LYS A 4 -11.43 -30.43 11.31
CA LYS A 4 -10.11 -31.11 11.33
C LYS A 4 -9.22 -30.84 10.07
N ARG A 5 -9.69 -30.05 9.09
CA ARG A 5 -9.07 -29.86 7.77
C ARG A 5 -7.89 -28.90 7.74
N ASP A 6 -7.76 -27.99 8.71
CA ASP A 6 -6.76 -26.91 8.68
C ASP A 6 -5.31 -27.35 8.99
N THR A 7 -5.11 -28.61 9.36
CA THR A 7 -3.85 -29.08 9.91
C THR A 7 -2.78 -29.53 8.90
N SER A 8 -3.13 -29.97 7.69
CA SER A 8 -2.17 -30.40 6.67
C SER A 8 -1.65 -29.25 5.79
N ARG A 9 -2.43 -28.19 5.70
CA ARG A 9 -2.25 -27.05 4.79
C ARG A 9 -1.02 -26.19 5.07
N ASP A 10 -0.68 -25.97 6.33
CA ASP A 10 0.34 -24.99 6.73
C ASP A 10 1.70 -25.60 7.07
N GLY A 11 1.79 -26.91 7.24
CA GLY A 11 2.97 -27.59 7.75
C GLY A 11 3.18 -27.39 9.26
N PHE A 12 3.77 -28.36 9.93
CA PHE A 12 3.90 -28.38 11.39
C PHE A 12 4.62 -27.15 11.97
N LYS A 13 5.71 -26.70 11.35
CA LYS A 13 6.51 -25.56 11.84
C LYS A 13 5.72 -24.25 11.75
N ASN A 14 5.05 -23.98 10.61
CA ASN A 14 4.25 -22.78 10.44
C ASN A 14 3.02 -22.78 11.36
N LYS A 15 2.46 -23.95 11.66
CA LYS A 15 1.36 -24.08 12.65
C LYS A 15 1.79 -23.72 14.05
N LEU A 16 2.95 -24.24 14.47
CA LEU A 16 3.49 -23.96 15.80
C LEU A 16 3.80 -22.47 15.93
N GLU A 17 4.38 -21.85 14.91
CA GLU A 17 4.66 -20.42 14.85
C GLU A 17 3.35 -19.62 14.94
N THR A 18 2.36 -19.93 14.09
CA THR A 18 1.07 -19.25 14.09
C THR A 18 0.34 -19.44 15.42
N PHE A 19 0.33 -20.65 15.95
CA PHE A 19 -0.28 -20.96 17.26
C PHE A 19 0.37 -20.12 18.38
N ALA A 20 1.70 -20.08 18.44
CA ALA A 20 2.41 -19.29 19.43
C ALA A 20 2.07 -17.80 19.34
N LEU A 21 2.03 -17.23 18.12
CA LEU A 21 1.79 -15.81 17.89
C LEU A 21 0.31 -15.38 18.01
N THR A 22 -0.64 -16.33 17.86
CA THR A 22 -2.09 -16.04 17.89
C THR A 22 -2.78 -16.49 19.18
N LYS A 23 -2.07 -17.15 20.07
CA LYS A 23 -2.58 -17.59 21.37
C LYS A 23 -1.80 -16.93 22.50
N PHE A 24 -2.26 -17.11 23.72
CA PHE A 24 -1.61 -16.61 24.93
C PHE A 24 -1.45 -15.07 24.99
N LYS A 25 -2.52 -14.34 24.63
CA LYS A 25 -2.55 -12.88 24.67
C LYS A 25 -1.87 -12.26 25.91
N PRO A 26 -2.07 -12.73 27.16
CA PRO A 26 -1.38 -12.18 28.32
C PRO A 26 0.15 -12.27 28.28
N ILE A 27 0.70 -13.32 27.63
CA ILE A 27 2.14 -13.45 27.45
C ILE A 27 2.67 -12.39 26.49
N TRP A 28 1.94 -12.13 25.42
CA TRP A 28 2.31 -11.10 24.45
C TRP A 28 2.20 -9.70 25.03
N GLU A 29 1.18 -9.42 25.85
CA GLU A 29 1.04 -8.16 26.59
C GLU A 29 2.22 -7.97 27.58
N PHE A 30 2.62 -9.02 28.28
CA PHE A 30 3.81 -8.97 29.15
C PHE A 30 5.11 -8.71 28.37
N ILE A 31 5.32 -9.40 27.24
CA ILE A 31 6.47 -9.14 26.37
C ILE A 31 6.46 -7.72 25.86
N GLN A 32 5.31 -7.21 25.42
CA GLN A 32 5.14 -5.88 24.88
C GLN A 32 5.39 -4.78 25.94
N SER A 33 5.06 -5.04 27.21
CA SER A 33 5.32 -4.11 28.32
C SER A 33 6.79 -4.02 28.73
N ASN A 34 7.64 -4.95 28.24
CA ASN A 34 9.07 -4.98 28.51
C ASN A 34 9.87 -4.58 27.26
N PRO A 35 10.41 -3.33 27.18
CA PRO A 35 11.04 -2.83 25.96
C PRO A 35 12.16 -3.70 25.40
N GLY A 36 13.00 -4.28 26.26
CA GLY A 36 14.11 -5.14 25.82
C GLY A 36 13.63 -6.47 25.21
N LEU A 37 12.63 -7.11 25.83
CA LEU A 37 12.01 -8.32 25.27
C LEU A 37 11.24 -8.01 23.99
N ALA A 38 10.47 -6.94 23.99
CA ALA A 38 9.70 -6.51 22.82
C ALA A 38 10.61 -6.29 21.60
N ARG A 39 11.74 -5.59 21.78
CA ARG A 39 12.73 -5.35 20.72
C ARG A 39 13.31 -6.64 20.14
N ASN A 40 13.72 -7.57 21.00
CA ASN A 40 14.27 -8.85 20.57
C ASN A 40 13.23 -9.70 19.83
N VAL A 41 12.00 -9.73 20.33
CA VAL A 41 10.89 -10.47 19.70
C VAL A 41 10.51 -9.84 18.36
N ASN A 42 10.38 -8.52 18.28
CA ASN A 42 10.11 -7.78 17.05
C ASN A 42 11.16 -8.10 15.97
N LYS A 43 12.44 -7.96 16.32
CA LYS A 43 13.55 -8.33 15.43
C LYS A 43 13.46 -9.78 14.96
N THR A 44 13.23 -10.71 15.88
CA THR A 44 13.20 -12.15 15.57
C THR A 44 12.07 -12.51 14.62
N ILE A 45 10.84 -12.00 14.85
CA ILE A 45 9.68 -12.30 13.99
C ILE A 45 9.91 -11.73 12.60
N ILE A 46 10.34 -10.47 12.49
CA ILE A 46 10.60 -9.80 11.22
C ILE A 46 11.72 -10.50 10.44
N ASN A 47 12.84 -10.80 11.08
CA ASN A 47 13.93 -11.55 10.46
C ASN A 47 13.50 -12.92 9.94
N ASN A 48 12.72 -13.66 10.72
CA ASN A 48 12.20 -14.96 10.29
C ASN A 48 11.25 -14.83 9.09
N ALA A 49 10.51 -13.74 8.98
CA ALA A 49 9.67 -13.49 7.82
C ALA A 49 10.52 -13.19 6.56
N ILE A 50 11.50 -12.28 6.67
CA ILE A 50 12.26 -11.77 5.51
C ILE A 50 13.32 -12.75 5.02
N ASN A 51 13.97 -13.51 5.92
CA ASN A 51 15.06 -14.45 5.57
C ASN A 51 14.65 -15.61 4.63
N LYS A 52 13.43 -15.57 4.11
CA LYS A 52 12.96 -16.51 3.07
C LYS A 52 13.36 -16.09 1.66
N ILE A 53 13.83 -14.87 1.48
CA ILE A 53 14.27 -14.34 0.21
C ILE A 53 15.79 -14.07 0.19
N PRO A 54 16.42 -13.99 -1.00
CA PRO A 54 17.85 -13.67 -1.13
C PRO A 54 18.23 -12.34 -0.51
N ALA A 55 19.44 -12.28 -0.02
CA ALA A 55 20.00 -11.08 0.61
C ALA A 55 20.16 -9.90 -0.36
N ARG A 56 20.11 -8.68 0.16
CA ARG A 56 20.10 -7.40 -0.57
C ARG A 56 21.24 -6.46 -0.15
N PRO A 57 21.64 -5.41 -0.95
CA PRO A 57 22.74 -4.51 -0.62
C PRO A 57 22.51 -3.68 0.66
N TYR A 58 23.58 -3.18 1.27
CA TYR A 58 23.51 -2.31 2.46
C TYR A 58 23.17 -0.86 2.07
N PRO A 59 22.29 -0.15 2.82
CA PRO A 59 22.07 1.28 2.67
C PRO A 59 23.18 2.10 3.34
N PHE A 60 23.36 3.35 2.91
CA PHE A 60 24.33 4.32 3.43
C PHE A 60 23.69 5.66 3.70
N SER A 61 24.37 6.46 4.53
CA SER A 61 24.00 7.84 4.82
C SER A 61 24.35 8.80 3.70
N THR A 62 23.71 9.94 3.73
CA THR A 62 24.07 11.12 2.95
C THR A 62 25.10 11.98 3.69
N MET A 63 25.87 12.77 2.93
CA MET A 63 26.82 13.75 3.46
C MET A 63 26.35 15.21 3.25
N SER A 64 25.09 15.41 2.93
CA SER A 64 24.49 16.74 2.73
C SER A 64 24.34 17.52 4.04
N PRO A 65 24.38 18.87 4.01
CA PRO A 65 24.01 19.68 5.17
C PRO A 65 22.56 19.49 5.63
N TYR A 66 21.70 19.04 4.74
CA TYR A 66 20.37 18.53 5.01
C TYR A 66 20.07 17.36 4.04
N THR A 67 19.16 16.51 4.39
CA THR A 67 18.81 15.35 3.60
C THR A 67 17.61 15.67 2.69
N SER A 68 17.76 15.46 1.40
CA SER A 68 16.65 15.48 0.43
C SER A 68 16.38 14.07 -0.09
N TRP A 69 15.16 13.85 -0.61
CA TRP A 69 14.83 12.57 -1.24
C TRP A 69 15.76 12.27 -2.43
N GLU A 70 16.05 13.27 -3.22
CA GLU A 70 16.94 13.16 -4.37
C GLU A 70 18.36 12.75 -3.94
N SER A 71 18.89 13.35 -2.86
CA SER A 71 20.22 13.00 -2.35
C SER A 71 20.31 11.59 -1.80
N LEU A 72 19.24 11.05 -1.23
CA LEU A 72 19.18 9.66 -0.78
C LEU A 72 19.24 8.64 -1.92
N ASN A 73 18.79 9.03 -3.10
CA ASN A 73 18.74 8.18 -4.28
C ASN A 73 19.94 8.36 -5.21
N ASP A 74 20.80 9.35 -4.96
CA ASP A 74 22.10 9.49 -5.61
C ASP A 74 23.12 8.55 -4.97
N ARG A 75 23.69 7.64 -5.77
CA ARG A 75 24.67 6.66 -5.28
C ARG A 75 25.91 7.30 -4.68
N THR A 76 26.45 8.29 -5.36
CA THR A 76 27.65 9.00 -4.92
C THR A 76 27.35 9.73 -3.63
N TYR A 77 26.19 10.31 -3.54
CA TYR A 77 25.76 11.17 -2.45
C TYR A 77 25.27 10.37 -1.24
N SER A 78 24.45 9.34 -1.46
CA SER A 78 23.94 8.49 -0.39
C SER A 78 24.95 7.47 0.12
N GLY A 79 26.07 7.28 -0.58
CA GLY A 79 27.09 6.29 -0.23
C GLY A 79 26.63 4.84 -0.36
N LEU A 80 25.59 4.56 -1.12
CA LEU A 80 25.13 3.20 -1.39
C LEU A 80 26.20 2.41 -2.14
N HIS A 81 26.80 1.41 -1.50
CA HIS A 81 27.73 0.47 -2.12
C HIS A 81 26.98 -0.56 -2.96
N LEU A 82 26.88 -0.26 -4.22
CA LEU A 82 26.27 -1.14 -5.20
C LEU A 82 27.35 -1.68 -6.13
N PRO A 83 27.22 -2.92 -6.64
CA PRO A 83 28.15 -3.46 -7.61
C PRO A 83 28.34 -2.49 -8.77
N PRO A 84 29.58 -2.25 -9.25
CA PRO A 84 29.86 -1.14 -10.16
C PRO A 84 29.27 -1.26 -11.55
N THR A 85 28.85 -2.43 -12.00
CA THR A 85 28.74 -2.69 -13.42
C THR A 85 27.34 -2.53 -14.00
N ASP A 86 26.26 -2.87 -13.27
CA ASP A 86 24.93 -2.96 -13.90
C ASP A 86 23.78 -2.40 -13.04
N TRP A 87 24.12 -1.76 -11.94
CA TRP A 87 23.14 -1.25 -11.01
C TRP A 87 22.77 0.19 -11.33
N LYS A 88 21.64 0.37 -11.93
CA LYS A 88 20.97 1.66 -11.90
C LYS A 88 20.42 1.90 -10.51
N PRO A 89 20.31 3.16 -10.05
CA PRO A 89 19.56 3.48 -8.83
C PRO A 89 18.20 2.79 -8.85
N LEU A 90 17.74 2.24 -7.74
CA LEU A 90 16.45 1.56 -7.68
C LEU A 90 15.30 2.43 -8.21
N THR A 91 15.37 3.71 -7.92
CA THR A 91 14.43 4.73 -8.39
C THR A 91 14.34 4.86 -9.91
N ASN A 92 15.38 4.48 -10.65
CA ASN A 92 15.45 4.56 -12.10
C ASN A 92 15.49 3.20 -12.78
N ALA A 93 15.37 2.10 -12.03
CA ALA A 93 15.33 0.78 -12.62
C ALA A 93 13.98 0.56 -13.32
N PRO A 94 13.92 0.37 -14.64
CA PRO A 94 12.65 0.27 -15.35
C PRO A 94 11.97 -1.07 -15.16
N TYR A 95 12.70 -2.12 -14.72
CA TYR A 95 12.15 -3.47 -14.59
C TYR A 95 11.94 -3.87 -13.13
N MET A 96 10.83 -4.56 -12.87
CA MET A 96 10.58 -5.22 -11.59
C MET A 96 11.45 -6.46 -11.44
N GLY A 97 11.70 -6.85 -10.18
CA GLY A 97 12.28 -8.14 -9.85
C GLY A 97 11.26 -9.27 -9.93
N MET A 98 11.72 -10.50 -9.70
CA MET A 98 10.87 -11.66 -9.53
C MET A 98 11.40 -12.51 -8.36
N ASP A 99 10.49 -13.10 -7.59
CA ASP A 99 10.84 -13.97 -6.46
C ASP A 99 11.26 -15.37 -6.93
N LEU A 100 10.71 -15.82 -8.06
CA LEU A 100 11.07 -17.07 -8.75
C LEU A 100 11.41 -16.79 -10.20
N SER A 101 12.34 -17.59 -10.75
CA SER A 101 12.65 -17.51 -12.20
C SER A 101 11.41 -17.82 -13.04
N PRO A 102 11.26 -17.15 -14.21
CA PRO A 102 10.13 -17.40 -15.10
C PRO A 102 9.92 -18.88 -15.41
N ALA A 103 8.67 -19.28 -15.60
CA ALA A 103 8.32 -20.65 -15.97
C ALA A 103 8.50 -20.87 -17.48
N ASP A 104 9.30 -21.86 -17.87
CA ASP A 104 9.51 -22.18 -19.29
C ASP A 104 8.36 -22.98 -19.93
N LYS A 105 7.48 -23.60 -19.14
CA LYS A 105 6.51 -24.61 -19.60
C LYS A 105 5.11 -24.53 -18.99
N PHE A 106 4.79 -23.47 -18.26
CA PHE A 106 3.51 -23.38 -17.54
C PHE A 106 2.28 -23.16 -18.44
N GLU A 107 2.47 -22.73 -19.69
CA GLU A 107 1.38 -22.21 -20.54
C GLU A 107 0.51 -23.27 -21.24
N LYS A 108 0.86 -24.57 -21.23
CA LYS A 108 0.25 -25.52 -22.16
C LYS A 108 -1.19 -25.97 -21.87
N ASN A 109 -1.70 -25.75 -20.65
CA ASN A 109 -3.05 -26.22 -20.25
C ASN A 109 -3.81 -25.21 -19.39
N LEU A 110 -3.56 -23.91 -19.55
CA LEU A 110 -4.29 -22.90 -18.80
C LEU A 110 -5.67 -22.63 -19.41
N PRO A 111 -6.71 -22.42 -18.59
CA PRO A 111 -8.03 -22.01 -19.07
C PRO A 111 -7.94 -20.63 -19.75
N ALA A 112 -8.91 -20.30 -20.61
CA ALA A 112 -9.02 -18.95 -21.13
C ALA A 112 -9.17 -17.94 -19.97
N VAL A 113 -8.53 -16.77 -20.07
CA VAL A 113 -8.54 -15.79 -18.97
C VAL A 113 -9.97 -15.35 -18.65
N GLU A 114 -10.80 -15.23 -19.68
CA GLU A 114 -12.20 -14.85 -19.60
C GLU A 114 -13.05 -15.86 -18.80
N ASP A 115 -12.73 -17.16 -18.91
CA ASP A 115 -13.41 -18.22 -18.16
C ASP A 115 -13.13 -18.14 -16.66
N LEU A 116 -11.98 -17.56 -16.27
CA LEU A 116 -11.60 -17.37 -14.88
C LEU A 116 -12.40 -16.27 -14.17
N ALA A 117 -13.05 -15.38 -14.91
CA ALA A 117 -13.91 -14.34 -14.33
C ALA A 117 -15.01 -14.90 -13.44
N VAL A 118 -15.47 -16.13 -13.68
CA VAL A 118 -16.49 -16.81 -12.86
C VAL A 118 -16.07 -16.99 -11.41
N LEU A 119 -14.76 -17.13 -11.15
CA LEU A 119 -14.21 -17.26 -9.80
C LEU A 119 -14.31 -15.97 -9.00
N TYR A 120 -14.18 -14.84 -9.65
CA TYR A 120 -14.14 -13.51 -9.02
C TYR A 120 -15.52 -12.88 -8.91
N ARG A 121 -16.34 -13.02 -9.98
CA ARG A 121 -17.66 -12.38 -10.08
C ARG A 121 -18.50 -12.62 -8.84
N LYS A 122 -18.98 -11.53 -8.23
CA LYS A 122 -19.83 -11.60 -7.05
C LYS A 122 -21.05 -12.49 -7.27
N ALA A 123 -21.28 -13.40 -6.34
CA ALA A 123 -22.42 -14.31 -6.35
C ALA A 123 -23.26 -14.11 -5.08
N GLY A 124 -24.40 -13.44 -5.23
CA GLY A 124 -25.28 -13.11 -4.11
C GLY A 124 -24.92 -11.78 -3.43
N GLU A 125 -25.16 -11.71 -2.13
CA GLU A 125 -24.86 -10.53 -1.31
C GLU A 125 -23.34 -10.35 -1.08
N THR A 126 -22.92 -9.10 -0.88
CA THR A 126 -21.54 -8.79 -0.52
C THR A 126 -21.16 -9.46 0.80
N LYS A 127 -20.09 -10.23 0.78
CA LYS A 127 -19.48 -10.77 2.00
C LYS A 127 -18.58 -9.68 2.60
N TYR A 128 -18.91 -9.22 3.79
CA TYR A 128 -18.13 -8.21 4.47
C TYR A 128 -17.00 -8.79 5.30
N SER A 129 -15.90 -8.06 5.40
CA SER A 129 -14.79 -8.38 6.30
C SER A 129 -15.26 -8.30 7.76
N PRO A 130 -15.00 -9.32 8.59
CA PRO A 130 -15.30 -9.23 10.01
C PRO A 130 -14.38 -8.26 10.76
N LYS A 131 -13.24 -7.89 10.17
CA LYS A 131 -12.16 -7.14 10.82
C LYS A 131 -12.00 -5.72 10.30
N SER A 132 -12.13 -5.51 8.99
CA SER A 132 -11.64 -4.30 8.32
C SER A 132 -12.76 -3.32 8.00
N THR A 133 -12.48 -2.03 8.22
CA THR A 133 -13.30 -0.92 7.73
C THR A 133 -12.93 -0.56 6.29
N LEU A 134 -13.76 0.26 5.62
CA LEU A 134 -13.56 0.65 4.23
C LEU A 134 -12.29 1.52 4.04
N ILE A 135 -11.82 2.24 5.06
CA ILE A 135 -10.55 2.97 4.97
C ILE A 135 -9.35 2.03 4.74
N PHE A 136 -9.42 0.76 5.12
CA PHE A 136 -8.33 -0.17 4.96
C PHE A 136 -7.98 -0.42 3.48
N PRO A 137 -8.89 -0.90 2.58
CA PRO A 137 -8.57 -1.03 1.16
C PRO A 137 -8.28 0.33 0.49
N TYR A 138 -8.85 1.45 0.94
CA TYR A 138 -8.53 2.78 0.45
C TYR A 138 -7.08 3.16 0.73
N PHE A 139 -6.62 2.97 1.97
CA PHE A 139 -5.23 3.21 2.36
C PHE A 139 -4.26 2.34 1.56
N VAL A 140 -4.59 1.06 1.39
CA VAL A 140 -3.78 0.13 0.61
C VAL A 140 -3.60 0.59 -0.82
N GLN A 141 -4.67 0.92 -1.52
CA GLN A 141 -4.59 1.41 -2.89
C GLN A 141 -3.75 2.67 -2.99
N TRP A 142 -4.02 3.66 -2.14
CA TRP A 142 -3.29 4.93 -2.14
C TRP A 142 -1.80 4.75 -1.86
N PHE A 143 -1.46 3.96 -0.84
CA PHE A 143 -0.08 3.73 -0.44
C PHE A 143 0.69 2.93 -1.49
N THR A 144 0.14 1.83 -1.98
CA THR A 144 0.82 0.98 -2.96
C THR A 144 1.00 1.65 -4.31
N ASP A 145 0.12 2.56 -4.68
CA ASP A 145 0.23 3.34 -5.91
C ASP A 145 1.47 4.27 -5.95
N SER A 146 2.11 4.52 -4.82
CA SER A 146 3.36 5.27 -4.79
C SER A 146 4.56 4.48 -5.33
N PHE A 147 4.49 3.13 -5.36
CA PHE A 147 5.64 2.29 -5.73
C PHE A 147 5.28 1.08 -6.61
N LEU A 148 4.03 0.63 -6.67
CA LEU A 148 3.56 -0.47 -7.53
C LEU A 148 2.84 0.06 -8.77
N ARG A 149 3.59 0.65 -9.70
CA ARG A 149 3.05 1.31 -10.89
C ARG A 149 3.52 0.61 -12.16
N SER A 150 2.84 -0.46 -12.54
CA SER A 150 3.15 -1.19 -13.77
C SER A 150 3.00 -0.31 -15.01
N ASP A 151 4.00 -0.35 -15.90
CA ASP A 151 3.91 0.25 -17.22
C ASP A 151 2.81 -0.46 -18.04
N ARG A 152 2.12 0.30 -18.88
CA ARG A 152 0.96 -0.22 -19.63
C ARG A 152 1.33 -1.01 -20.88
N GLN A 153 2.46 -0.68 -21.48
CA GLN A 153 2.95 -1.38 -22.67
C GLN A 153 3.82 -2.58 -22.28
N ASN A 154 4.43 -2.53 -21.11
CA ASN A 154 5.26 -3.61 -20.60
C ASN A 154 5.06 -3.75 -19.09
N HIS A 155 4.12 -4.61 -18.70
CA HIS A 155 3.65 -4.75 -17.33
C HIS A 155 4.72 -5.24 -16.33
N ILE A 156 5.86 -5.72 -16.79
CA ILE A 156 7.02 -6.03 -15.92
C ILE A 156 7.94 -4.84 -15.67
N LYS A 157 7.60 -3.66 -16.20
CA LYS A 157 8.28 -2.41 -15.87
C LYS A 157 7.51 -1.63 -14.80
N ASN A 158 8.25 -0.90 -13.99
CA ASN A 158 7.73 0.04 -13.02
C ASN A 158 7.84 1.47 -13.56
N THR A 159 6.76 2.24 -13.54
CA THR A 159 6.74 3.65 -13.94
C THR A 159 6.96 4.62 -12.77
N SER A 160 7.14 4.08 -11.57
CA SER A 160 7.57 4.76 -10.37
C SER A 160 9.03 4.37 -10.04
N ASN A 161 9.48 4.66 -8.86
CA ASN A 161 10.73 4.10 -8.33
C ASN A 161 10.43 2.85 -7.48
N HIS A 162 11.46 2.14 -7.04
CA HIS A 162 11.32 0.97 -6.18
C HIS A 162 11.34 1.32 -4.68
N GLN A 163 11.35 2.61 -4.34
CA GLN A 163 11.28 3.10 -2.98
C GLN A 163 9.88 3.65 -2.68
N ILE A 164 9.51 3.62 -1.42
CA ILE A 164 8.26 4.23 -0.95
C ILE A 164 8.55 5.72 -0.75
N ASP A 165 8.07 6.56 -1.67
CA ASP A 165 8.38 8.00 -1.72
C ASP A 165 7.15 8.92 -1.79
N LEU A 166 5.95 8.35 -1.73
CA LEU A 166 4.68 9.07 -1.85
C LEU A 166 4.62 9.92 -3.14
N CYS A 167 5.06 9.39 -4.27
CA CYS A 167 5.04 10.11 -5.54
C CYS A 167 3.63 10.56 -5.97
N ASN A 168 2.60 9.90 -5.50
CA ASN A 168 1.21 10.33 -5.69
C ASN A 168 0.89 11.68 -5.05
N VAL A 169 1.67 12.12 -4.07
CA VAL A 169 1.62 13.45 -3.45
C VAL A 169 2.69 14.37 -4.04
N TYR A 170 3.94 13.90 -4.11
CA TYR A 170 5.11 14.74 -4.41
C TYR A 170 5.50 14.78 -5.89
N GLY A 171 4.97 13.88 -6.72
CA GLY A 171 5.29 13.83 -8.14
C GLY A 171 6.24 12.70 -8.53
N LEU A 172 6.08 12.21 -9.76
CA LEU A 172 6.89 11.12 -10.35
C LEU A 172 8.33 11.55 -10.70
N ASN A 173 8.60 12.82 -10.74
CA ASN A 173 9.92 13.39 -11.04
C ASN A 173 10.01 14.83 -10.54
N SER A 174 11.24 15.37 -10.54
CA SER A 174 11.52 16.72 -10.05
C SER A 174 10.73 17.82 -10.76
N LYS A 175 10.43 17.67 -12.06
CA LYS A 175 9.63 18.65 -12.81
C LYS A 175 8.21 18.73 -12.25
N ILE A 176 7.57 17.58 -12.02
CA ILE A 176 6.21 17.53 -11.44
C ILE A 176 6.23 18.05 -10.01
N THR A 177 7.22 17.64 -9.20
CA THR A 177 7.40 18.16 -7.84
C THR A 177 7.48 19.69 -7.85
N HIS A 178 8.29 20.28 -8.75
CA HIS A 178 8.41 21.72 -8.88
C HIS A 178 7.09 22.42 -9.22
N MET A 179 6.26 21.82 -10.10
CA MET A 179 4.95 22.37 -10.46
C MET A 179 3.95 22.35 -9.30
N LEU A 180 4.07 21.39 -8.39
CA LEU A 180 3.17 21.24 -7.23
C LEU A 180 3.59 22.13 -6.04
N ARG A 181 4.83 22.63 -5.99
CA ARG A 181 5.32 23.50 -4.92
C ARG A 181 4.78 24.91 -5.05
N SER A 182 4.49 25.53 -3.92
CA SER A 182 4.16 26.97 -3.85
C SER A 182 5.40 27.85 -4.02
N HIS A 183 6.60 27.30 -3.76
CA HIS A 183 7.88 28.03 -3.66
C HIS A 183 7.87 29.12 -2.58
N GLN A 184 7.08 28.91 -1.54
CA GLN A 184 6.97 29.80 -0.38
C GLN A 184 6.85 28.97 0.90
N GLY A 185 7.84 29.10 1.79
CA GLY A 185 7.86 28.41 3.08
C GLY A 185 7.89 26.88 3.00
N GLY A 186 8.39 26.32 1.90
CA GLY A 186 8.49 24.88 1.66
C GLY A 186 7.17 24.20 1.32
N LYS A 187 6.06 24.92 1.19
CA LYS A 187 4.73 24.34 1.06
C LYS A 187 4.43 23.80 -0.34
N LEU A 188 3.53 22.81 -0.37
CA LEU A 188 2.80 22.45 -1.57
C LEU A 188 1.71 23.49 -1.86
N LYS A 189 1.37 23.67 -3.14
CA LYS A 189 0.26 24.53 -3.57
C LYS A 189 -1.05 23.99 -2.98
N SER A 190 -1.86 24.90 -2.46
CA SER A 190 -3.17 24.58 -1.90
C SER A 190 -4.16 25.72 -2.12
N GLN A 191 -5.42 25.45 -1.85
CA GLN A 191 -6.53 26.41 -1.85
C GLN A 191 -7.43 26.16 -0.64
N ILE A 192 -8.11 27.19 -0.18
CA ILE A 192 -9.07 27.09 0.92
C ILE A 192 -10.48 27.03 0.35
N ILE A 193 -11.21 25.98 0.70
CA ILE A 193 -12.61 25.80 0.31
C ILE A 193 -13.41 25.48 1.58
N ASN A 194 -14.48 26.19 1.84
CA ASN A 194 -15.32 26.01 3.03
C ASN A 194 -14.52 26.04 4.35
N GLY A 195 -13.40 26.79 4.39
CA GLY A 195 -12.55 26.92 5.56
C GLY A 195 -11.56 25.77 5.78
N GLU A 196 -11.47 24.83 4.84
CA GLU A 196 -10.52 23.72 4.86
C GLU A 196 -9.53 23.81 3.69
N GLU A 197 -8.31 23.29 3.90
CA GLU A 197 -7.24 23.30 2.90
C GLU A 197 -7.35 22.08 1.98
N TYR A 198 -7.26 22.32 0.66
CA TYR A 198 -7.31 21.30 -0.39
C TYR A 198 -6.22 21.53 -1.43
N PRO A 199 -5.82 20.50 -2.22
CA PRO A 199 -4.99 20.72 -3.40
C PRO A 199 -5.68 21.68 -4.38
N PRO A 200 -4.93 22.40 -5.23
CA PRO A 200 -5.53 23.26 -6.24
C PRO A 200 -6.29 22.45 -7.28
N PHE A 201 -7.33 23.02 -7.85
CA PHE A 201 -8.01 22.42 -9.00
C PHE A 201 -7.11 22.45 -10.23
N PHE A 202 -7.09 21.34 -10.97
CA PHE A 202 -6.29 21.21 -12.19
C PHE A 202 -6.84 22.04 -13.35
N TYR A 203 -8.15 22.11 -13.47
CA TYR A 203 -8.84 22.87 -14.53
C TYR A 203 -9.29 24.24 -14.04
N ASP A 204 -9.44 25.17 -15.01
CA ASP A 204 -10.12 26.44 -14.83
C ASP A 204 -11.66 26.27 -14.92
N GLU A 205 -12.39 27.41 -14.85
CA GLU A 205 -13.85 27.41 -14.91
C GLU A 205 -14.40 26.95 -16.27
N GLU A 206 -13.65 27.11 -17.35
CA GLU A 206 -13.96 26.63 -18.69
C GLU A 206 -13.59 25.15 -18.93
N GLY A 207 -12.98 24.49 -17.95
CA GLY A 207 -12.55 23.10 -18.04
C GLY A 207 -11.25 22.89 -18.86
N LYS A 208 -10.42 23.93 -18.98
CA LYS A 208 -9.09 23.88 -19.58
C LYS A 208 -8.04 23.67 -18.49
N PRO A 209 -6.97 22.88 -18.75
CA PRO A 209 -5.86 22.79 -17.81
C PRO A 209 -5.28 24.17 -17.49
N LYS A 210 -5.13 24.50 -16.21
CA LYS A 210 -4.48 25.74 -15.80
C LYS A 210 -3.03 25.78 -16.31
N GLU A 211 -2.55 26.95 -16.69
CA GLU A 211 -1.20 27.13 -17.27
C GLU A 211 -0.10 26.58 -16.33
N GLU A 212 -0.27 26.75 -15.03
CA GLU A 212 0.67 26.27 -14.01
C GLU A 212 0.79 24.73 -13.92
N PHE A 213 -0.19 23.99 -14.46
CA PHE A 213 -0.22 22.52 -14.49
C PHE A 213 -0.04 21.96 -15.90
N LYS A 214 0.24 22.81 -16.87
CA LYS A 214 0.46 22.38 -18.25
C LYS A 214 1.68 21.48 -18.37
N GLY A 215 1.47 20.27 -18.85
CA GLY A 215 2.52 19.25 -18.94
C GLY A 215 2.57 18.29 -17.74
N MET A 216 1.69 18.42 -16.78
CA MET A 216 1.43 17.33 -15.84
C MET A 216 0.79 16.13 -16.56
N PRO A 217 1.06 14.89 -16.12
CA PRO A 217 0.40 13.72 -16.68
C PRO A 217 -1.11 13.80 -16.41
N HIS A 218 -1.88 13.82 -17.49
CA HIS A 218 -3.33 13.91 -17.42
C HIS A 218 -3.88 13.03 -18.48
N VAL A 219 -3.89 12.05 -18.71
CA VAL A 219 -4.58 11.08 -19.56
C VAL A 219 -3.96 9.72 -19.37
N VAL A 220 -4.74 8.94 -18.76
CA VAL A 220 -4.45 7.56 -18.72
C VAL A 220 -5.63 6.80 -19.28
N THR A 221 -5.57 6.40 -20.50
CA THR A 221 -6.49 5.41 -21.03
C THR A 221 -6.25 4.08 -20.32
N ASN A 222 -7.12 3.66 -19.44
CA ASN A 222 -7.16 2.31 -18.93
C ASN A 222 -8.56 1.72 -19.17
N GLU A 223 -8.71 0.44 -18.88
CA GLU A 223 -9.96 -0.28 -19.05
C GLU A 223 -11.12 0.31 -18.23
N PHE A 224 -10.80 1.09 -17.19
CA PHE A 224 -11.77 1.71 -16.27
C PHE A 224 -12.18 3.11 -16.65
N VAL A 225 -11.40 3.76 -17.50
CA VAL A 225 -11.64 5.13 -17.88
C VAL A 225 -11.94 5.15 -19.36
N PRO A 226 -13.10 5.67 -19.77
CA PRO A 226 -13.49 5.75 -21.17
C PRO A 226 -12.37 6.36 -22.01
N LYS A 227 -12.22 5.90 -23.26
CA LYS A 227 -11.19 6.37 -24.21
C LYS A 227 -11.25 7.88 -24.49
N SER A 228 -12.36 8.52 -24.19
CA SER A 228 -12.53 9.98 -24.19
C SER A 228 -12.74 10.44 -22.75
N TYR A 229 -11.72 11.02 -22.15
CA TYR A 229 -11.83 11.73 -20.86
C TYR A 229 -12.62 13.02 -20.98
N ASP A 230 -13.76 12.92 -21.54
CA ASP A 230 -14.70 14.02 -21.53
C ASP A 230 -15.53 13.92 -20.26
N PHE A 231 -14.84 14.14 -19.12
CA PHE A 231 -15.56 14.37 -17.88
C PHE A 231 -16.52 15.54 -18.12
N PRO A 232 -17.76 15.43 -17.63
CA PRO A 232 -18.65 16.58 -17.57
C PRO A 232 -17.94 17.77 -16.94
N LEU A 233 -18.22 18.98 -17.43
CA LEU A 233 -17.55 20.21 -16.98
C LEU A 233 -17.63 20.40 -15.45
N GLU A 234 -18.76 20.05 -14.85
CA GLU A 234 -18.95 20.08 -13.40
C GLU A 234 -17.96 19.18 -12.66
N LYS A 235 -17.62 17.99 -13.18
CA LYS A 235 -16.60 17.11 -12.58
C LYS A 235 -15.19 17.64 -12.82
N LYS A 236 -14.88 18.15 -14.01
CA LYS A 236 -13.57 18.76 -14.31
C LYS A 236 -13.21 19.85 -13.30
N ARG A 237 -14.19 20.69 -12.93
CA ARG A 237 -13.99 21.85 -12.05
C ARG A 237 -13.50 21.48 -10.64
N THR A 238 -13.71 20.26 -10.19
CA THR A 238 -13.36 19.83 -8.82
C THR A 238 -12.21 18.82 -8.78
N LEU A 239 -11.61 18.44 -9.93
CA LEU A 239 -10.47 17.52 -9.95
C LEU A 239 -9.20 18.22 -9.44
N PHE A 240 -8.57 17.62 -8.44
CA PHE A 240 -7.36 18.14 -7.82
C PHE A 240 -6.10 17.81 -8.63
N ALA A 241 -5.17 18.78 -8.70
CA ALA A 241 -3.82 18.59 -9.21
C ALA A 241 -2.94 17.97 -8.11
N MET A 242 -2.37 16.79 -8.37
CA MET A 242 -1.49 16.05 -7.44
C MET A 242 -0.37 15.32 -8.21
N GLY A 243 0.46 14.57 -7.52
CA GLY A 243 1.76 14.08 -7.98
C GLY A 243 1.80 13.12 -9.16
N VAL A 244 0.72 12.40 -9.44
CA VAL A 244 0.64 11.44 -10.56
C VAL A 244 -0.52 11.81 -11.50
N GLU A 245 -0.87 10.92 -12.43
CA GLU A 245 -1.90 11.20 -13.44
C GLU A 245 -3.21 11.68 -12.80
N LEU A 246 -3.77 12.74 -13.36
CA LEU A 246 -4.96 13.41 -12.85
C LEU A 246 -6.11 12.46 -12.52
N GLU A 247 -6.37 11.50 -13.41
CA GLU A 247 -7.44 10.52 -13.26
C GLU A 247 -7.16 9.58 -12.08
N ARG A 248 -5.89 9.26 -11.83
CA ARG A 248 -5.47 8.35 -10.77
C ARG A 248 -5.62 8.98 -9.40
N VAL A 249 -5.16 10.21 -9.24
CA VAL A 249 -5.24 10.92 -7.95
C VAL A 249 -6.67 11.25 -7.53
N ASN A 250 -7.61 11.25 -8.48
CA ASN A 250 -9.02 11.53 -8.26
C ASN A 250 -9.91 10.28 -8.45
N VAL A 251 -9.32 9.06 -8.56
CA VAL A 251 -10.03 7.86 -9.00
C VAL A 251 -11.22 7.49 -8.11
N GLN A 252 -11.11 7.68 -6.81
CA GLN A 252 -12.19 7.42 -5.85
C GLN A 252 -11.93 8.20 -4.55
N ILE A 253 -12.97 8.34 -3.75
CA ILE A 253 -12.98 9.21 -2.56
C ILE A 253 -11.89 8.86 -1.55
N GLY A 254 -11.60 7.58 -1.33
CA GLY A 254 -10.56 7.16 -0.38
C GLY A 254 -9.16 7.58 -0.82
N TYR A 255 -8.88 7.54 -2.13
CA TYR A 255 -7.61 8.02 -2.66
C TYR A 255 -7.47 9.54 -2.48
N VAL A 256 -8.54 10.28 -2.80
CA VAL A 256 -8.59 11.74 -2.69
C VAL A 256 -8.38 12.20 -1.25
N MET A 257 -9.08 11.59 -0.29
CA MET A 257 -8.97 12.03 1.11
C MET A 257 -7.57 11.80 1.70
N LEU A 258 -6.88 10.73 1.29
CA LEU A 258 -5.50 10.47 1.73
C LEU A 258 -4.50 11.44 1.09
N ASN A 259 -4.70 11.81 -0.18
CA ASN A 259 -3.91 12.88 -0.82
C ASN A 259 -4.10 14.23 -0.12
N VAL A 260 -5.35 14.60 0.21
CA VAL A 260 -5.65 15.84 0.94
C VAL A 260 -5.00 15.82 2.32
N LEU A 261 -5.10 14.70 3.04
CA LEU A 261 -4.48 14.54 4.35
C LEU A 261 -2.96 14.74 4.28
N CYS A 262 -2.30 14.10 3.31
CA CYS A 262 -0.85 14.18 3.14
C CYS A 262 -0.38 15.59 2.76
N LEU A 263 -1.12 16.29 1.91
CA LEU A 263 -0.84 17.68 1.56
C LEU A 263 -0.92 18.59 2.81
N ARG A 264 -1.99 18.44 3.61
CA ARG A 264 -2.15 19.23 4.84
C ARG A 264 -1.04 18.94 5.84
N GLU A 265 -0.68 17.67 6.02
CA GLU A 265 0.40 17.28 6.93
C GLU A 265 1.73 17.87 6.47
N HIS A 266 2.05 17.81 5.17
CA HIS A 266 3.23 18.46 4.64
C HIS A 266 3.26 19.96 4.92
N ASN A 267 2.17 20.68 4.62
CA ASN A 267 2.08 22.12 4.84
C ASN A 267 2.15 22.49 6.32
N ARG A 268 1.51 21.69 7.20
CA ARG A 268 1.59 21.83 8.66
C ARG A 268 3.03 21.66 9.17
N VAL A 269 3.73 20.63 8.68
CA VAL A 269 5.13 20.37 9.08
C VAL A 269 6.03 21.50 8.57
N CYS A 270 5.80 22.05 7.37
CA CYS A 270 6.51 23.23 6.89
C CYS A 270 6.33 24.44 7.84
N ASP A 271 5.11 24.72 8.28
CA ASP A 271 4.83 25.80 9.24
C ASP A 271 5.53 25.55 10.58
N LEU A 272 5.51 24.31 11.07
CA LEU A 272 6.19 23.92 12.30
C LEU A 272 7.70 24.14 12.19
N LEU A 273 8.31 23.73 11.09
CA LEU A 273 9.75 23.90 10.82
C LEU A 273 10.12 25.39 10.67
N ALA A 274 9.35 26.15 9.89
CA ALA A 274 9.61 27.58 9.68
C ALA A 274 9.53 28.37 10.99
N LYS A 275 8.60 28.01 11.87
CA LYS A 275 8.47 28.62 13.20
C LYS A 275 9.71 28.37 14.08
N ASN A 276 10.28 27.18 14.01
CA ASN A 276 11.43 26.79 14.83
C ASN A 276 12.78 27.15 14.19
N TYR A 277 12.82 27.27 12.88
CA TYR A 277 14.02 27.54 12.07
C TYR A 277 13.78 28.69 11.07
N PRO A 278 13.61 29.94 11.54
CA PRO A 278 13.18 31.06 10.69
C PRO A 278 14.22 31.48 9.64
N THR A 279 15.43 30.95 9.70
CA THR A 279 16.50 31.19 8.72
C THR A 279 16.57 30.14 7.60
N TRP A 280 15.74 29.10 7.66
CA TRP A 280 15.72 28.10 6.61
C TRP A 280 15.01 28.64 5.38
N ASP A 281 15.59 28.37 4.22
CA ASP A 281 15.01 28.71 2.94
C ASP A 281 13.87 27.75 2.54
N ASP A 282 13.17 28.09 1.47
CA ASP A 282 12.04 27.32 0.93
C ASP A 282 12.43 25.87 0.59
N GLU A 283 13.61 25.68 0.02
CA GLU A 283 14.07 24.34 -0.39
C GLU A 283 14.32 23.45 0.81
N ARG A 284 15.02 23.94 1.81
CA ARG A 284 15.31 23.19 3.04
C ARG A 284 14.05 22.85 3.81
N LEU A 285 13.10 23.78 3.92
CA LEU A 285 11.81 23.56 4.55
C LEU A 285 11.04 22.45 3.81
N PHE A 286 10.96 22.54 2.46
CA PHE A 286 10.27 21.55 1.65
C PHE A 286 10.87 20.15 1.80
N GLN A 287 12.18 20.01 1.62
CA GLN A 287 12.83 18.70 1.65
C GLN A 287 12.78 18.07 3.04
N THR A 288 12.94 18.87 4.10
CA THR A 288 12.83 18.34 5.46
C THR A 288 11.40 17.92 5.79
N ALA A 289 10.39 18.73 5.45
CA ALA A 289 8.98 18.38 5.65
C ALA A 289 8.60 17.13 4.84
N ARG A 290 9.04 17.02 3.58
CA ARG A 290 8.83 15.84 2.76
C ARG A 290 9.40 14.57 3.42
N ASN A 291 10.64 14.63 3.92
CA ASN A 291 11.26 13.51 4.62
C ASN A 291 10.50 13.13 5.90
N VAL A 292 10.06 14.11 6.69
CA VAL A 292 9.24 13.88 7.90
C VAL A 292 7.96 13.14 7.55
N VAL A 293 7.16 13.65 6.60
CA VAL A 293 5.89 13.04 6.20
C VAL A 293 6.10 11.64 5.63
N MET A 294 7.11 11.44 4.79
CA MET A 294 7.42 10.10 4.27
C MET A 294 7.78 9.12 5.40
N ALA A 295 8.58 9.53 6.38
CA ALA A 295 8.93 8.70 7.53
C ALA A 295 7.72 8.41 8.44
N GLU A 296 6.82 9.37 8.65
CA GLU A 296 5.55 9.16 9.36
C GLU A 296 4.70 8.08 8.69
N PHE A 297 4.51 8.16 7.36
CA PHE A 297 3.72 7.16 6.64
C PHE A 297 4.41 5.79 6.58
N LEU A 298 5.74 5.72 6.51
CA LEU A 298 6.47 4.45 6.68
C LEU A 298 6.20 3.83 8.05
N LYS A 299 6.18 4.63 9.12
CA LYS A 299 5.84 4.16 10.46
C LYS A 299 4.38 3.72 10.56
N ILE A 300 3.44 4.46 10.00
CA ILE A 300 2.01 4.07 9.96
C ILE A 300 1.85 2.72 9.26
N VAL A 301 2.59 2.49 8.17
CA VAL A 301 2.56 1.18 7.49
C VAL A 301 3.05 0.07 8.42
N LEU A 302 4.12 0.28 9.16
CA LEU A 302 4.70 -0.74 10.05
C LEU A 302 3.90 -0.91 11.35
N GLU A 303 3.41 0.18 11.94
CA GLU A 303 2.84 0.20 13.29
C GLU A 303 1.30 0.18 13.34
N ASP A 304 0.61 0.60 12.28
CA ASP A 304 -0.86 0.59 12.19
C ASP A 304 -1.34 -0.44 11.14
N TYR A 305 -0.93 -0.28 9.89
CA TYR A 305 -1.39 -1.09 8.78
C TYR A 305 -0.93 -2.56 8.85
N ILE A 306 0.37 -2.85 9.07
CA ILE A 306 0.87 -4.24 9.17
C ILE A 306 0.26 -4.94 10.38
N ASN A 307 0.09 -4.24 11.50
CA ASN A 307 -0.56 -4.79 12.68
C ASN A 307 -2.03 -5.14 12.42
N HIS A 308 -2.72 -4.37 11.57
CA HIS A 308 -4.08 -4.70 11.16
C HIS A 308 -4.15 -5.98 10.31
N ILE A 309 -3.26 -6.17 9.36
CA ILE A 309 -3.33 -7.35 8.47
C ILE A 309 -2.91 -8.65 9.14
N THR A 310 -2.05 -8.59 10.17
CA THR A 310 -1.57 -9.78 10.86
C THR A 310 -2.63 -10.37 11.80
N PRO A 311 -2.62 -11.70 12.00
CA PRO A 311 -3.47 -12.34 13.01
C PRO A 311 -2.88 -12.32 14.41
N TYR A 312 -1.75 -11.65 14.64
CA TYR A 312 -0.93 -11.79 15.84
C TYR A 312 -1.40 -10.86 16.96
N HIS A 313 -1.19 -11.29 18.21
CA HIS A 313 -1.36 -10.43 19.38
C HIS A 313 -0.16 -9.49 19.59
N PHE A 314 1.02 -9.89 19.11
CA PHE A 314 2.20 -9.02 19.12
C PHE A 314 2.04 -7.87 18.12
N GLN A 315 2.28 -6.64 18.58
CA GLN A 315 2.24 -5.45 17.74
C GLN A 315 3.65 -5.08 17.31
N PHE A 316 3.86 -5.06 15.99
CA PHE A 316 5.12 -4.63 15.38
C PHE A 316 5.32 -3.13 15.55
N PHE A 317 6.57 -2.72 15.62
CA PHE A 317 6.97 -1.32 15.71
C PHE A 317 8.24 -1.05 14.92
N THR A 318 8.50 0.23 14.62
CA THR A 318 9.63 0.66 13.80
C THR A 318 10.90 0.72 14.63
N ASP A 319 11.82 -0.19 14.35
CA ASP A 319 13.17 -0.21 14.92
C ASP A 319 14.17 -0.59 13.81
N PRO A 320 14.45 0.32 12.84
CA PRO A 320 15.26 -0.01 11.67
C PRO A 320 16.71 -0.37 12.07
N LEU A 321 17.24 0.27 13.10
CA LEU A 321 18.61 0.03 13.55
C LEU A 321 18.83 -1.38 14.11
N ALA A 322 17.77 -2.12 14.46
CA ALA A 322 17.87 -3.51 14.86
C ALA A 322 18.35 -4.45 13.73
N PHE A 323 18.25 -4.01 12.45
CA PHE A 323 18.46 -4.85 11.28
C PHE A 323 19.72 -4.52 10.47
N THR A 324 20.50 -3.50 10.85
CA THR A 324 21.65 -2.98 10.08
C THR A 324 22.69 -4.05 9.71
N ASN A 325 22.85 -5.10 10.53
CA ASN A 325 23.77 -6.20 10.30
C ASN A 325 23.12 -7.45 9.65
N GLU A 326 21.85 -7.37 9.28
CA GLU A 326 21.16 -8.51 8.69
C GLU A 326 21.47 -8.60 7.19
N LYS A 327 21.63 -9.82 6.68
CA LYS A 327 21.99 -10.06 5.27
C LYS A 327 20.97 -9.52 4.27
N TRP A 328 19.73 -9.40 4.65
CA TRP A 328 18.66 -8.89 3.82
C TRP A 328 18.54 -7.34 3.88
N TYR A 329 19.17 -6.67 4.86
CA TYR A 329 19.03 -5.24 5.09
C TYR A 329 19.78 -4.43 4.03
N ARG A 330 19.15 -4.28 2.87
CA ARG A 330 19.73 -3.64 1.68
C ARG A 330 18.66 -3.30 0.66
N PRO A 331 18.83 -2.26 -0.19
CA PRO A 331 17.84 -1.85 -1.20
C PRO A 331 17.38 -3.02 -2.07
N ASN A 332 16.12 -3.01 -2.45
CA ASN A 332 15.49 -4.06 -3.22
C ASN A 332 14.66 -3.50 -4.37
N TRP A 333 14.42 -4.33 -5.39
CA TRP A 333 13.44 -4.07 -6.42
C TRP A 333 12.05 -4.53 -5.96
N MET A 334 11.00 -3.80 -6.39
CA MET A 334 9.64 -4.31 -6.33
C MET A 334 9.52 -5.54 -7.23
N ALA A 335 8.92 -6.60 -6.73
CA ALA A 335 8.68 -7.81 -7.50
C ALA A 335 7.34 -7.72 -8.25
N VAL A 336 7.24 -8.43 -9.37
CA VAL A 336 5.96 -8.56 -10.11
C VAL A 336 4.93 -9.26 -9.23
N GLU A 337 5.34 -10.30 -8.50
CA GLU A 337 4.50 -10.99 -7.52
C GLU A 337 3.91 -10.03 -6.49
N PHE A 338 4.73 -9.10 -5.99
CA PHE A 338 4.30 -8.11 -5.01
C PHE A 338 3.20 -7.19 -5.56
N THR A 339 3.27 -6.87 -6.86
CA THR A 339 2.18 -6.14 -7.54
C THR A 339 0.87 -6.92 -7.55
N LEU A 340 0.92 -8.24 -7.71
CA LEU A 340 -0.27 -9.09 -7.72
C LEU A 340 -0.86 -9.34 -6.34
N VAL A 341 -0.03 -9.48 -5.29
CA VAL A 341 -0.54 -9.71 -3.93
C VAL A 341 -1.28 -8.50 -3.36
N TYR A 342 -1.18 -7.33 -3.98
CA TYR A 342 -1.93 -6.12 -3.61
C TYR A 342 -3.17 -5.84 -4.49
N ARG A 343 -3.67 -6.81 -5.24
CA ARG A 343 -4.87 -6.68 -6.07
C ARG A 343 -6.14 -7.07 -5.30
N TRP A 344 -6.55 -6.27 -4.32
CA TRP A 344 -7.64 -6.60 -3.39
C TRP A 344 -9.00 -6.05 -3.83
N HIS A 345 -9.35 -6.22 -5.09
CA HIS A 345 -10.55 -5.64 -5.68
C HIS A 345 -11.85 -6.12 -5.00
N SER A 346 -11.89 -7.39 -4.56
CA SER A 346 -13.04 -7.94 -3.84
C SER A 346 -13.25 -7.36 -2.44
N MET A 347 -12.30 -6.53 -1.92
CA MET A 347 -12.50 -5.80 -0.66
C MET A 347 -13.32 -4.52 -0.84
N LEU A 348 -13.56 -4.06 -2.07
CA LEU A 348 -14.46 -2.93 -2.32
C LEU A 348 -15.90 -3.44 -2.46
N PRO A 349 -16.85 -2.92 -1.68
CA PRO A 349 -18.27 -3.27 -1.85
C PRO A 349 -18.85 -2.63 -3.12
N ASP A 350 -19.99 -3.12 -3.59
CA ASP A 350 -20.71 -2.50 -4.74
C ASP A 350 -21.21 -1.11 -4.44
N LYS A 351 -21.50 -0.86 -3.18
CA LYS A 351 -22.18 0.33 -2.69
C LYS A 351 -21.49 0.85 -1.44
N LEU A 352 -21.60 2.13 -1.23
CA LEU A 352 -21.19 2.81 0.00
C LEU A 352 -22.34 3.67 0.54
N ILE A 353 -22.25 4.04 1.81
CA ILE A 353 -23.15 5.02 2.43
C ILE A 353 -22.46 6.39 2.41
N HIS A 354 -23.14 7.39 1.89
CA HIS A 354 -22.71 8.79 1.90
C HIS A 354 -23.87 9.68 2.33
N ASP A 355 -23.66 10.49 3.36
CA ASP A 355 -24.70 11.32 3.99
C ASP A 355 -25.97 10.53 4.35
N GLY A 356 -25.77 9.32 4.88
CA GLY A 356 -26.85 8.42 5.29
C GLY A 356 -27.63 7.78 4.13
N LYS A 357 -27.18 7.94 2.89
CA LYS A 357 -27.82 7.37 1.69
C LYS A 357 -26.89 6.36 1.03
N GLU A 358 -27.47 5.25 0.62
CA GLU A 358 -26.77 4.25 -0.17
C GLU A 358 -26.52 4.79 -1.59
N MET A 359 -25.29 4.64 -2.08
CA MET A 359 -24.93 4.97 -3.45
C MET A 359 -24.03 3.90 -4.06
N PRO A 360 -24.06 3.67 -5.39
CA PRO A 360 -23.13 2.76 -6.04
C PRO A 360 -21.68 3.22 -5.86
N MET A 361 -20.75 2.29 -5.58
CA MET A 361 -19.32 2.61 -5.45
C MET A 361 -18.77 3.39 -6.66
N PRO A 362 -19.09 3.06 -7.92
CA PRO A 362 -18.64 3.85 -9.07
C PRO A 362 -19.08 5.33 -9.06
N ALA A 363 -20.14 5.69 -8.35
CA ALA A 363 -20.58 7.08 -8.25
C ALA A 363 -19.66 7.96 -7.39
N SER A 364 -18.79 7.34 -6.57
CA SER A 364 -17.72 8.03 -5.83
C SER A 364 -16.49 8.34 -6.69
N MET A 365 -16.39 7.75 -7.89
CA MET A 365 -15.26 7.93 -8.78
C MET A 365 -15.26 9.31 -9.42
N TRP A 366 -14.11 9.98 -9.35
CA TRP A 366 -13.93 11.36 -9.86
C TRP A 366 -15.02 12.32 -9.34
N ASN A 367 -15.39 12.18 -8.07
CA ASN A 367 -16.43 12.96 -7.41
C ASN A 367 -15.88 13.64 -6.15
N ASN A 368 -15.08 14.68 -6.34
CA ASN A 368 -14.46 15.40 -5.24
C ASN A 368 -15.44 16.28 -4.46
N ASP A 369 -16.64 16.51 -4.99
CA ASP A 369 -17.70 17.22 -4.25
C ASP A 369 -18.05 16.50 -2.94
N MET A 370 -17.88 15.18 -2.87
CA MET A 370 -18.10 14.40 -1.65
C MET A 370 -17.23 14.90 -0.49
N ILE A 371 -15.93 15.10 -0.72
CA ILE A 371 -15.03 15.60 0.33
C ILE A 371 -15.13 17.11 0.53
N ILE A 372 -15.32 17.88 -0.52
CA ILE A 372 -15.45 19.34 -0.46
C ILE A 372 -16.67 19.76 0.36
N ASN A 373 -17.80 19.07 0.19
CA ASN A 373 -19.04 19.39 0.87
C ASN A 373 -19.09 18.86 2.31
N LYS A 374 -18.47 17.71 2.57
CA LYS A 374 -18.51 17.04 3.88
C LYS A 374 -17.35 17.45 4.81
N GLY A 375 -16.20 17.76 4.23
CA GLY A 375 -14.95 18.02 4.94
C GLY A 375 -14.15 16.74 5.21
N LEU A 376 -12.81 16.92 5.39
CA LEU A 376 -11.86 15.82 5.48
C LEU A 376 -12.15 14.87 6.65
N GLY A 377 -12.34 15.40 7.85
CA GLY A 377 -12.54 14.58 9.05
C GLY A 377 -13.80 13.73 8.97
N ALA A 378 -14.91 14.32 8.52
CA ALA A 378 -16.19 13.63 8.44
C ALA A 378 -16.22 12.54 7.36
N ILE A 379 -15.52 12.71 6.23
CA ILE A 379 -15.44 11.67 5.19
C ILE A 379 -14.54 10.49 5.63
N PHE A 380 -13.50 10.75 6.43
CA PHE A 380 -12.71 9.70 7.07
C PHE A 380 -13.55 8.87 8.05
N GLU A 381 -14.29 9.53 8.94
CA GLU A 381 -15.16 8.85 9.91
C GLU A 381 -16.25 8.03 9.20
N GLU A 382 -16.89 8.58 8.17
CA GLU A 382 -17.88 7.87 7.36
C GLU A 382 -17.30 6.61 6.70
N SER A 383 -16.06 6.66 6.20
CA SER A 383 -15.36 5.50 5.64
C SER A 383 -14.98 4.48 6.72
N CYS A 384 -14.67 4.92 7.94
CA CYS A 384 -14.36 4.05 9.08
C CYS A 384 -15.60 3.45 9.74
N SER A 385 -16.79 4.01 9.52
CA SER A 385 -18.06 3.45 10.02
C SER A 385 -18.59 2.30 9.15
N GLN A 386 -18.05 2.12 7.95
CA GLN A 386 -18.50 1.12 6.98
C GLN A 386 -17.50 -0.04 6.90
N PRO A 387 -18.00 -1.30 6.82
CA PRO A 387 -17.13 -2.45 6.65
C PRO A 387 -16.56 -2.51 5.22
N ALA A 388 -15.30 -2.90 5.09
CA ALA A 388 -14.78 -3.39 3.81
C ALA A 388 -15.46 -4.72 3.44
N ALA A 389 -15.51 -5.04 2.15
CA ALA A 389 -15.86 -6.38 1.74
C ALA A 389 -14.70 -7.36 2.05
N GLN A 390 -14.95 -8.65 1.98
CA GLN A 390 -13.97 -9.69 2.28
C GLN A 390 -13.14 -10.02 1.05
N LEU A 391 -11.85 -10.18 1.23
CA LEU A 391 -10.96 -10.69 0.19
C LEU A 391 -11.23 -12.18 -0.03
N SER A 392 -11.99 -12.51 -1.08
CA SER A 392 -12.39 -13.88 -1.40
C SER A 392 -12.96 -13.99 -2.81
N PHE A 393 -12.98 -15.21 -3.34
CA PHE A 393 -13.72 -15.52 -4.55
C PHE A 393 -15.23 -15.27 -4.40
N PHE A 394 -15.89 -15.06 -5.53
CA PHE A 394 -17.33 -14.77 -5.66
C PHE A 394 -17.76 -13.50 -4.93
N ASN A 395 -16.85 -12.52 -4.79
CA ASN A 395 -17.12 -11.29 -4.06
C ASN A 395 -16.66 -10.00 -4.77
N THR A 396 -16.02 -10.09 -5.95
CA THR A 396 -15.60 -8.92 -6.74
C THR A 396 -16.81 -8.30 -7.45
N PRO A 397 -17.07 -6.99 -7.25
CA PRO A 397 -18.10 -6.25 -7.98
C PRO A 397 -17.90 -6.28 -9.50
N GLU A 398 -19.00 -6.24 -10.26
CA GLU A 398 -18.97 -6.34 -11.73
C GLU A 398 -18.05 -5.30 -12.38
N PHE A 399 -18.05 -4.06 -11.89
CA PHE A 399 -17.23 -2.97 -12.44
C PHE A 399 -15.72 -3.18 -12.24
N LEU A 400 -15.28 -4.12 -11.39
CA LEU A 400 -13.87 -4.46 -11.14
C LEU A 400 -13.43 -5.78 -11.79
N LEU A 401 -14.32 -6.53 -12.43
CA LEU A 401 -13.94 -7.77 -13.12
C LEU A 401 -12.89 -7.57 -14.22
N PRO A 402 -12.91 -6.52 -15.03
CA PRO A 402 -11.84 -6.26 -15.99
C PRO A 402 -10.46 -6.17 -15.34
N THR A 403 -10.36 -5.67 -14.10
CA THR A 403 -9.09 -5.59 -13.36
C THR A 403 -8.60 -6.96 -12.90
N GLU A 404 -9.51 -7.88 -12.55
CA GLU A 404 -9.14 -9.27 -12.25
C GLU A 404 -8.56 -9.96 -13.48
N ILE A 405 -9.21 -9.79 -14.63
CA ILE A 405 -8.75 -10.30 -15.93
C ILE A 405 -7.36 -9.74 -16.28
N ALA A 406 -7.16 -8.43 -16.12
CA ALA A 406 -5.86 -7.80 -16.35
C ALA A 406 -4.77 -8.32 -15.40
N SER A 407 -5.12 -8.63 -14.15
CA SER A 407 -4.18 -9.19 -13.16
C SER A 407 -3.74 -10.62 -13.53
N ILE A 408 -4.65 -11.45 -14.03
CA ILE A 408 -4.32 -12.79 -14.51
C ILE A 408 -3.40 -12.70 -15.75
N ARG A 409 -3.72 -11.83 -16.71
CA ARG A 409 -2.88 -11.58 -17.88
C ARG A 409 -1.47 -11.14 -17.51
N LEU A 410 -1.34 -10.21 -16.55
CA LEU A 410 -0.04 -9.79 -16.03
C LEU A 410 0.80 -10.97 -15.52
N GLY A 411 0.21 -11.87 -14.74
CA GLY A 411 0.89 -13.07 -14.25
C GLY A 411 1.38 -13.98 -15.37
N ARG A 412 0.57 -14.15 -16.44
CA ARG A 412 0.93 -14.94 -17.62
C ARG A 412 2.03 -14.29 -18.46
N GLU A 413 1.92 -12.99 -18.71
CA GLU A 413 2.93 -12.22 -19.46
C GLU A 413 4.29 -12.23 -18.75
N ALA A 414 4.29 -12.14 -17.42
CA ALA A 414 5.48 -12.24 -16.59
C ALA A 414 5.98 -13.69 -16.43
N LYS A 415 5.26 -14.69 -16.98
CA LYS A 415 5.58 -16.12 -16.86
C LYS A 415 5.76 -16.57 -15.42
N LEU A 416 4.88 -16.11 -14.52
CA LEU A 416 4.92 -16.51 -13.13
C LEU A 416 4.69 -18.03 -13.00
N ARG A 417 5.32 -18.63 -11.99
CA ARG A 417 5.17 -20.05 -11.68
C ARG A 417 3.81 -20.38 -11.06
N SER A 418 3.58 -21.66 -10.83
CA SER A 418 2.33 -22.14 -10.23
C SER A 418 2.17 -21.67 -8.77
N TYR A 419 0.95 -21.59 -8.31
CA TYR A 419 0.61 -21.36 -6.93
C TYR A 419 1.38 -22.28 -5.97
N ASN A 420 1.52 -23.58 -6.29
CA ASN A 420 2.28 -24.54 -5.50
C ASN A 420 3.77 -24.20 -5.41
N ASP A 421 4.38 -23.64 -6.45
CA ASP A 421 5.79 -23.24 -6.42
C ASP A 421 6.01 -22.08 -5.45
N TYR A 422 5.07 -21.13 -5.38
CA TYR A 422 5.13 -20.03 -4.40
C TYR A 422 4.80 -20.48 -2.97
N ARG A 423 3.94 -21.48 -2.79
CA ARG A 423 3.78 -22.11 -1.47
C ARG A 423 5.08 -22.67 -0.97
N GLU A 424 5.79 -23.41 -1.81
CA GLU A 424 7.10 -23.99 -1.49
C GLU A 424 8.16 -22.91 -1.20
N LEU A 425 8.23 -21.85 -2.02
CA LEU A 425 9.07 -20.66 -1.76
C LEU A 425 8.82 -20.10 -0.36
N CYS A 426 7.57 -19.95 0.02
CA CYS A 426 7.14 -19.43 1.32
C CYS A 426 7.20 -20.46 2.47
N LYS A 427 7.77 -21.63 2.23
CA LYS A 427 7.91 -22.74 3.20
C LYS A 427 6.55 -23.30 3.67
N TYR A 428 5.56 -23.25 2.82
CA TYR A 428 4.33 -24.03 2.96
C TYR A 428 4.46 -25.35 2.18
N PRO A 429 3.83 -26.45 2.63
CA PRO A 429 3.76 -27.66 1.83
C PRO A 429 2.95 -27.40 0.54
N ARG A 430 3.35 -28.10 -0.54
CA ARG A 430 2.52 -28.14 -1.75
C ARG A 430 1.17 -28.78 -1.42
N VAL A 431 0.11 -28.27 -2.00
CA VAL A 431 -1.21 -28.91 -1.94
C VAL A 431 -1.31 -30.00 -3.00
N THR A 432 -2.02 -31.06 -2.69
CA THR A 432 -2.21 -32.23 -3.58
C THR A 432 -3.66 -32.41 -4.01
N ASP A 433 -4.59 -31.68 -3.38
CA ASP A 433 -6.00 -31.65 -3.74
C ASP A 433 -6.62 -30.28 -3.48
N PHE A 434 -7.74 -30.00 -4.13
CA PHE A 434 -8.43 -28.70 -4.10
C PHE A 434 -9.04 -28.40 -2.72
N ASP A 435 -9.41 -29.40 -1.93
CA ASP A 435 -9.93 -29.23 -0.56
C ASP A 435 -8.87 -28.71 0.41
N GLN A 436 -7.59 -28.84 0.06
CA GLN A 436 -6.49 -28.26 0.81
C GLN A 436 -6.29 -26.77 0.54
N ILE A 437 -6.91 -26.21 -0.50
CA ILE A 437 -6.84 -24.78 -0.83
C ILE A 437 -7.96 -24.02 -0.13
N SER A 438 -9.19 -24.52 -0.26
CA SER A 438 -10.38 -23.89 0.32
C SER A 438 -11.33 -24.92 0.93
N SER A 439 -12.01 -24.54 2.01
CA SER A 439 -13.10 -25.34 2.59
C SER A 439 -14.43 -25.16 1.84
N ASN A 440 -14.49 -24.20 0.91
CA ASN A 440 -15.68 -23.92 0.10
C ASN A 440 -15.76 -24.89 -1.09
N GLU A 441 -16.75 -25.79 -1.05
CA GLU A 441 -16.97 -26.80 -2.10
C GLU A 441 -17.17 -26.19 -3.50
N LYS A 442 -17.77 -24.99 -3.60
CA LYS A 442 -17.92 -24.29 -4.87
C LYS A 442 -16.55 -23.83 -5.42
N VAL A 443 -15.66 -23.34 -4.56
CA VAL A 443 -14.28 -22.98 -4.95
C VAL A 443 -13.54 -24.22 -5.45
N GLN A 444 -13.62 -25.33 -4.69
CA GLN A 444 -12.97 -26.60 -5.04
C GLN A 444 -13.44 -27.10 -6.41
N SER A 445 -14.77 -27.15 -6.63
CA SER A 445 -15.36 -27.64 -7.86
C SER A 445 -15.02 -26.78 -9.09
N GLU A 446 -15.05 -25.46 -8.96
CA GLU A 446 -14.71 -24.55 -10.04
C GLU A 446 -13.22 -24.59 -10.37
N LEU A 447 -12.32 -24.63 -9.37
CA LEU A 447 -10.89 -24.80 -9.60
C LEU A 447 -10.59 -26.13 -10.29
N LYS A 448 -11.24 -27.22 -9.87
CA LYS A 448 -11.10 -28.54 -10.49
C LYS A 448 -11.58 -28.54 -11.94
N ARG A 449 -12.74 -27.91 -12.21
CA ARG A 449 -13.30 -27.78 -13.54
C ARG A 449 -12.37 -26.98 -14.49
N LEU A 450 -11.80 -25.89 -14.01
CA LEU A 450 -10.99 -24.97 -14.81
C LEU A 450 -9.56 -25.48 -15.01
N TYR A 451 -8.91 -26.00 -13.98
CA TYR A 451 -7.49 -26.37 -14.02
C TYR A 451 -7.20 -27.86 -14.10
N GLY A 452 -8.17 -28.72 -13.76
CA GLY A 452 -8.00 -30.18 -13.74
C GLY A 452 -7.05 -30.71 -12.67
N HIS A 453 -5.94 -30.03 -12.39
CA HIS A 453 -4.94 -30.40 -11.38
C HIS A 453 -4.46 -29.18 -10.59
N VAL A 454 -4.13 -29.38 -9.31
CA VAL A 454 -3.71 -28.29 -8.41
C VAL A 454 -2.40 -27.63 -8.82
N ASP A 455 -1.47 -28.35 -9.46
CA ASP A 455 -0.21 -27.78 -9.95
C ASP A 455 -0.38 -26.88 -11.17
N ASN A 456 -1.54 -26.88 -11.80
CA ASN A 456 -1.85 -26.00 -12.93
C ASN A 456 -2.41 -24.63 -12.46
N ILE A 457 -2.71 -24.48 -11.15
CA ILE A 457 -3.28 -23.23 -10.63
C ILE A 457 -2.22 -22.13 -10.69
N GLU A 458 -2.59 -21.02 -11.31
CA GLU A 458 -1.77 -19.81 -11.41
C GLU A 458 -1.63 -19.14 -10.05
N LEU A 459 -0.51 -18.43 -9.81
CA LEU A 459 -0.28 -17.72 -8.54
C LEU A 459 -1.48 -16.85 -8.15
N TYR A 460 -1.90 -15.94 -9.02
CA TYR A 460 -2.94 -14.97 -8.71
C TYR A 460 -4.26 -15.64 -8.32
N VAL A 461 -4.66 -16.68 -9.03
CA VAL A 461 -5.87 -17.45 -8.73
C VAL A 461 -5.73 -18.18 -7.39
N GLY A 462 -4.60 -18.83 -7.15
CA GLY A 462 -4.35 -19.55 -5.90
C GLY A 462 -4.30 -18.64 -4.67
N LEU A 463 -3.77 -17.42 -4.79
CA LEU A 463 -3.71 -16.43 -3.70
C LEU A 463 -5.09 -16.13 -3.11
N TYR A 464 -6.10 -15.96 -3.96
CA TYR A 464 -7.45 -15.56 -3.54
C TYR A 464 -8.43 -16.73 -3.38
N ALA A 465 -7.99 -17.94 -3.71
CA ALA A 465 -8.74 -19.17 -3.45
C ALA A 465 -8.65 -19.64 -2.00
N GLU A 466 -7.58 -19.25 -1.28
CA GLU A 466 -7.35 -19.68 0.10
C GLU A 466 -8.39 -19.09 1.08
N ASP A 467 -8.78 -19.89 2.08
CA ASP A 467 -9.61 -19.39 3.18
C ASP A 467 -8.83 -18.44 4.08
N LEU A 468 -9.51 -17.45 4.65
CA LEU A 468 -8.93 -16.56 5.66
C LEU A 468 -8.62 -17.33 6.95
N ARG A 469 -7.53 -16.97 7.62
CA ARG A 469 -7.25 -17.41 8.98
C ARG A 469 -8.06 -16.59 10.00
N PRO A 470 -8.37 -17.16 11.16
CA PRO A 470 -8.89 -16.38 12.27
C PRO A 470 -8.02 -15.13 12.53
N ASN A 471 -8.66 -14.03 12.84
CA ASN A 471 -8.03 -12.73 13.11
C ASN A 471 -7.22 -12.12 11.94
N SER A 472 -7.16 -12.74 10.77
CA SER A 472 -6.47 -12.21 9.59
C SER A 472 -7.42 -11.48 8.65
N ALA A 473 -6.95 -10.37 8.08
CA ALA A 473 -7.66 -9.69 6.99
C ALA A 473 -7.39 -10.34 5.62
N LEU A 474 -6.32 -11.16 5.53
CA LEU A 474 -5.78 -11.68 4.27
C LEU A 474 -5.64 -13.20 4.28
N PRO A 475 -5.71 -13.86 3.11
CA PRO A 475 -5.35 -15.26 2.93
C PRO A 475 -3.89 -15.56 3.36
N PRO A 476 -3.59 -16.81 3.76
CA PRO A 476 -2.27 -17.17 4.30
C PRO A 476 -1.08 -16.85 3.40
N LEU A 477 -1.15 -17.23 2.11
CA LEU A 477 -0.03 -17.00 1.20
C LEU A 477 0.11 -15.53 0.84
N VAL A 478 -1.01 -14.79 0.68
CA VAL A 478 -1.01 -13.33 0.51
C VAL A 478 -0.31 -12.66 1.69
N GLY A 479 -0.74 -12.97 2.91
CA GLY A 479 -0.13 -12.40 4.12
C GLY A 479 1.36 -12.74 4.27
N ARG A 480 1.79 -13.92 3.82
CA ARG A 480 3.20 -14.34 3.85
C ARG A 480 4.05 -13.58 2.86
N LEU A 481 3.62 -13.45 1.61
CA LEU A 481 4.33 -12.69 0.57
C LEU A 481 4.42 -11.20 0.94
N ILE A 482 3.31 -10.61 1.41
CA ILE A 482 3.33 -9.23 1.91
C ILE A 482 4.29 -9.08 3.10
N GLY A 483 4.27 -9.99 4.06
CA GLY A 483 5.16 -9.92 5.22
C GLY A 483 6.64 -9.98 4.84
N ILE A 484 6.99 -10.73 3.80
CA ILE A 484 8.37 -10.78 3.28
C ILE A 484 8.73 -9.44 2.62
N ASP A 485 7.93 -9.01 1.65
CA ASP A 485 8.25 -7.85 0.82
C ASP A 485 8.00 -6.52 1.53
N ALA A 486 6.86 -6.35 2.24
CA ALA A 486 6.53 -5.09 2.88
C ALA A 486 7.53 -4.70 3.98
N PHE A 487 7.91 -5.65 4.86
CA PHE A 487 8.91 -5.36 5.88
C PHE A 487 10.26 -5.02 5.26
N SER A 488 10.71 -5.82 4.29
CA SER A 488 12.01 -5.59 3.68
C SER A 488 12.05 -4.28 2.89
N GLN A 489 10.99 -3.91 2.18
CA GLN A 489 10.93 -2.62 1.45
C GLN A 489 10.83 -1.43 2.39
N ALA A 490 10.01 -1.51 3.43
CA ALA A 490 9.87 -0.42 4.39
C ALA A 490 11.17 -0.18 5.16
N PHE A 491 11.75 -1.23 5.76
CA PHE A 491 12.96 -1.09 6.57
C PHE A 491 14.22 -0.76 5.77
N THR A 492 14.27 -1.07 4.47
CA THR A 492 15.39 -0.70 3.60
C THR A 492 15.15 0.61 2.85
N ASN A 493 14.11 1.36 3.20
CA ASN A 493 13.94 2.72 2.69
C ASN A 493 15.12 3.59 3.12
N PRO A 494 15.69 4.42 2.22
CA PRO A 494 16.84 5.28 2.55
C PRO A 494 16.63 6.18 3.77
N LEU A 495 15.40 6.63 4.03
CA LEU A 495 15.08 7.45 5.21
C LEU A 495 15.22 6.70 6.54
N LEU A 496 15.16 5.36 6.52
CA LEU A 496 15.34 4.52 7.70
C LEU A 496 16.76 3.95 7.84
N ALA A 497 17.70 4.35 6.98
CA ALA A 497 19.09 3.92 7.03
C ALA A 497 19.79 4.43 8.30
N GLU A 498 20.78 3.66 8.81
CA GLU A 498 21.45 3.89 10.09
C GLU A 498 21.94 5.32 10.30
N ASN A 499 22.58 5.91 9.28
CA ASN A 499 23.13 7.28 9.37
C ASN A 499 22.16 8.36 8.86
N VAL A 500 20.93 8.01 8.53
CA VAL A 500 19.88 8.92 8.04
C VAL A 500 18.74 9.05 9.04
N PHE A 501 18.36 7.97 9.69
CA PHE A 501 17.25 7.93 10.64
C PHE A 501 17.66 8.50 12.01
N ASN A 502 17.81 9.81 12.08
CA ASN A 502 18.31 10.55 13.24
C ASN A 502 17.80 12.01 13.27
N PRO A 503 17.95 12.73 14.41
CA PRO A 503 17.53 14.13 14.52
C PRO A 503 18.26 15.11 13.58
N GLU A 504 19.46 14.80 13.10
CA GLU A 504 20.19 15.67 12.17
C GLU A 504 19.52 15.72 10.81
N THR A 505 18.99 14.58 10.34
CA THR A 505 18.27 14.47 9.06
C THR A 505 16.90 15.16 9.11
N PHE A 506 16.12 14.91 10.16
CA PHE A 506 14.73 15.37 10.26
C PHE A 506 14.59 16.72 10.99
N SER A 507 15.66 17.27 11.55
CA SER A 507 15.70 18.25 12.60
C SER A 507 15.16 17.73 13.94
N PRO A 508 15.53 18.27 15.09
CA PRO A 508 14.97 17.86 16.40
C PRO A 508 13.44 17.90 16.45
N VAL A 509 12.83 18.94 15.89
CA VAL A 509 11.37 19.11 15.85
C VAL A 509 10.70 18.11 14.90
N GLY A 510 11.24 17.94 13.70
CA GLY A 510 10.72 16.95 12.75
C GLY A 510 10.93 15.52 13.23
N TRP A 511 12.02 15.26 13.96
CA TRP A 511 12.27 13.98 14.59
C TRP A 511 11.21 13.64 15.64
N GLU A 512 10.80 14.60 16.45
CA GLU A 512 9.69 14.44 17.39
C GLU A 512 8.38 14.08 16.69
N GLU A 513 8.06 14.76 15.59
CA GLU A 513 6.89 14.41 14.76
C GLU A 513 6.95 12.96 14.28
N VAL A 514 8.07 12.54 13.67
CA VAL A 514 8.27 11.17 13.20
C VAL A 514 8.12 10.17 14.34
N MET A 515 8.79 10.37 15.47
CA MET A 515 8.80 9.39 16.56
C MET A 515 7.45 9.26 17.26
N ASN A 516 6.68 10.34 17.37
CA ASN A 516 5.39 10.36 18.02
C ASN A 516 4.23 9.90 17.11
N THR A 517 4.42 9.83 15.79
CA THR A 517 3.40 9.39 14.84
C THR A 517 3.42 7.87 14.67
N LYS A 518 2.30 7.20 14.94
CA LYS A 518 2.14 5.75 14.87
C LYS A 518 0.89 5.32 14.09
N THR A 519 -0.12 6.18 14.00
CA THR A 519 -1.42 5.83 13.44
C THR A 519 -1.92 6.90 12.47
N LEU A 520 -2.72 6.47 11.49
CA LEU A 520 -3.41 7.36 10.58
C LEU A 520 -4.33 8.36 11.31
N SER A 521 -4.92 7.91 12.42
CA SER A 521 -5.76 8.75 13.29
C SER A 521 -5.02 9.96 13.84
N GLN A 522 -3.76 9.79 14.27
CA GLN A 522 -2.94 10.90 14.80
C GLN A 522 -2.69 11.96 13.73
N VAL A 523 -2.37 11.54 12.49
CA VAL A 523 -2.16 12.48 11.39
C VAL A 523 -3.46 13.23 11.07
N LEU A 524 -4.62 12.53 11.01
CA LEU A 524 -5.88 13.21 10.73
C LEU A 524 -6.19 14.29 11.79
N HIS A 525 -6.08 13.97 13.07
CA HIS A 525 -6.45 14.90 14.13
C HIS A 525 -5.58 16.17 14.19
N ARG A 526 -4.36 16.13 13.65
CA ARG A 526 -3.51 17.32 13.47
C ARG A 526 -3.96 18.22 12.30
N ASN A 527 -4.75 17.68 11.39
CA ASN A 527 -5.11 18.28 10.10
C ASN A 527 -6.61 18.57 9.91
N VAL A 528 -7.37 18.53 10.99
CA VAL A 528 -8.78 18.89 11.03
C VAL A 528 -9.00 20.08 11.96
N PRO A 529 -10.13 20.81 11.86
CA PRO A 529 -10.40 21.95 12.71
C PRO A 529 -10.28 21.60 14.22
N PRO A 530 -9.68 22.47 15.03
CA PRO A 530 -9.51 22.25 16.46
C PRO A 530 -10.83 21.94 17.19
N GLY A 531 -10.78 21.00 18.15
CA GLY A 531 -11.93 20.62 18.97
C GLY A 531 -12.89 19.63 18.31
N LYS A 532 -12.63 19.21 17.08
CA LYS A 532 -13.33 18.09 16.44
C LYS A 532 -12.54 16.80 16.58
N THR A 533 -13.23 15.74 16.94
CA THR A 533 -12.68 14.39 17.01
C THR A 533 -13.45 13.50 16.05
N TYR A 534 -12.73 12.61 15.36
CA TYR A 534 -13.30 11.70 14.38
C TYR A 534 -12.76 10.29 14.64
N ARG A 535 -13.60 9.28 14.48
CA ARG A 535 -13.13 7.90 14.55
C ARG A 535 -12.37 7.55 13.26
N VAL A 536 -11.09 7.21 13.42
CA VAL A 536 -10.27 6.70 12.31
C VAL A 536 -9.58 5.41 12.76
N SER A 537 -9.92 4.31 12.11
CA SER A 537 -9.38 2.99 12.40
C SER A 537 -9.53 2.05 11.23
N PHE A 538 -8.52 1.23 10.97
CA PHE A 538 -8.64 0.08 10.06
C PHE A 538 -9.55 -1.00 10.62
N TYR A 539 -9.68 -1.10 11.96
CA TYR A 539 -10.52 -2.08 12.63
C TYR A 539 -11.97 -1.63 12.70
N ARG A 540 -12.86 -2.58 12.43
CA ARG A 540 -14.28 -2.40 12.74
C ARG A 540 -14.47 -2.20 14.24
N GLU A 541 -15.49 -1.45 14.61
CA GLU A 541 -15.79 -1.16 16.01
C GLU A 541 -16.19 -2.42 16.81
N ASP A 542 -16.89 -3.30 16.14
CA ASP A 542 -17.39 -4.57 16.70
C ASP A 542 -16.37 -5.73 16.63
N TRP A 543 -15.19 -5.51 16.03
CA TRP A 543 -14.20 -6.57 15.91
C TRP A 543 -13.47 -6.83 17.23
N GLN A 544 -13.38 -8.12 17.60
CA GLN A 544 -12.60 -8.61 18.72
C GLN A 544 -11.74 -9.80 18.28
N PRO A 545 -10.46 -9.86 18.67
CA PRO A 545 -9.61 -11.00 18.35
C PRO A 545 -10.05 -12.25 19.13
N THR A 546 -10.06 -13.39 18.46
CA THR A 546 -10.41 -14.69 19.05
C THR A 546 -9.20 -15.42 19.65
#